data_e29edc8bb973973d5c0612992ebb60ea
#
_entry.id   e29edc8bb973973d5c0612992ebb60ea
#
_cell.length_a   1.000
_cell.length_b   1.000
_cell.length_c   1.000
_cell.angle_alpha   90.00
_cell.angle_beta   90.00
_cell.angle_gamma   90.00
#
_symmetry.space_group_name_H-M   'P 1'
#
loop_
_entity.id
_entity.type
_entity.pdbx_description
1 polymer ?
#
loop_
_entity_poly.entity_id
_entity_poly.type
_entity_poly.pdbx_seq_one_letter_code
_entity_poly.pdbx_strand_id
1 'polypeptide(L)'
;GGTAAVADNSEKTLVSAPIALQTFGIDIPAPTPGNIVRLEVEVGDTITKEQTLLVMEAMKMESEVKSPQAGVVQAVHVKAGNTVQTGDALLTLRG
;
A
#
# COMPACT_ATOMS: atom_id res chain seq x y z
N GLY A 1 -26.33 -4.09 -24.14
CA GLY A 1 -26.23 -4.15 -24.56
C GLY A 1 -25.96 -4.23 -24.57
N GLY A 2 -26.01 -4.16 -24.42
CA GLY A 2 -25.85 -4.13 -24.80
C GLY A 2 -25.51 -4.21 -24.69
N THR A 3 -25.32 -4.09 -24.55
CA THR A 3 -25.06 -4.15 -24.62
C THR A 3 -24.52 -4.24 -24.45
N ALA A 4 -24.54 -4.29 -24.34
CA ALA A 4 -24.07 -4.32 -24.25
C ALA A 4 -23.55 -4.40 -23.87
N ALA A 5 -23.63 -4.33 -23.69
CA ALA A 5 -23.20 -4.30 -23.50
C ALA A 5 -22.68 -4.39 -23.03
N VAL A 6 -22.78 -4.23 -22.87
CA VAL A 6 -22.33 -4.25 -22.68
C VAL A 6 -21.92 -4.35 -22.21
N ALA A 7 -22.05 -4.38 -21.93
CA ALA A 7 -21.68 -4.36 -21.80
C ALA A 7 -21.35 -4.45 -21.31
N ASP A 8 -21.56 -4.32 -21.14
CA ASP A 8 -21.24 -4.30 -20.97
C ASP A 8 -20.79 -4.33 -20.47
N ASN A 9 -20.84 -4.28 -20.17
CA ASN A 9 -20.33 -4.21 -19.94
C ASN A 9 -19.85 -4.20 -19.43
N SER A 10 -19.88 -4.28 -19.34
CA SER A 10 -19.36 -4.15 -19.15
C SER A 10 -18.90 -4.17 -18.66
N GLU A 11 -18.90 -4.16 -18.44
CA GLU A 11 -18.34 -4.04 -18.36
C GLU A 11 -17.68 -4.08 -18.00
N LYS A 12 -17.79 -4.07 -18.06
CA LYS A 12 -17.02 -3.89 -18.00
C LYS A 12 -16.44 -3.96 -17.64
N THR A 13 -16.40 -3.99 -17.45
CA THR A 13 -15.65 -3.90 -17.27
C THR A 13 -15.11 -3.92 -16.84
N LEU A 14 -15.25 -4.12 -16.62
CA LEU A 14 -14.48 -3.97 -16.32
C LEU A 14 -13.96 -4.12 -16.24
N VAL A 15 -14.23 -4.20 -16.43
CA VAL A 15 -13.52 -4.16 -16.64
C VAL A 15 -12.51 -3.90 -16.36
N SER A 16 -12.39 -4.25 -16.36
CA SER A 16 -11.07 -3.80 -15.93
C SER A 16 -10.57 -2.63 -16.76
N ALA A 17 -9.85 -1.71 -16.09
CA ALA A 17 -9.26 -0.59 -16.79
C ALA A 17 -8.10 -1.07 -17.64
N PRO A 18 -7.85 -0.41 -18.78
CA PRO A 18 -6.64 -0.68 -19.55
C PRO A 18 -5.40 -0.50 -18.69
N ILE A 19 -4.37 -1.28 -18.98
CA ILE A 19 -3.11 -1.19 -18.23
C ILE A 19 -2.56 0.22 -18.25
N ALA A 20 -2.68 0.92 -19.37
CA ALA A 20 -2.16 2.28 -19.47
C ALA A 20 -2.80 3.25 -18.48
N LEU A 21 -3.99 2.92 -17.99
CA LEU A 21 -4.68 3.77 -17.02
C LEU A 21 -4.51 3.29 -15.59
N GLN A 22 -3.78 2.21 -15.40
CA GLN A 22 -3.51 1.67 -14.07
C GLN A 22 -2.17 2.18 -13.58
N THR A 23 -2.13 2.55 -12.32
CA THR A 23 -0.90 2.95 -11.68
C THR A 23 -0.37 1.77 -10.91
N PHE A 24 0.78 1.28 -11.29
CA PHE A 24 1.40 0.18 -10.59
C PHE A 24 2.01 0.70 -9.30
N GLY A 25 1.63 0.07 -8.21
CA GLY A 25 2.17 0.43 -6.92
C GLY A 25 3.48 -0.28 -6.66
N ILE A 26 4.22 0.26 -5.71
CA ILE A 26 5.36 -0.45 -5.15
C ILE A 26 5.01 -0.84 -3.73
N ASP A 27 5.39 -2.04 -3.36
CA ASP A 27 5.19 -2.50 -2.00
C ASP A 27 6.34 -2.03 -1.14
N ILE A 28 6.00 -1.57 0.06
CA ILE A 28 6.99 -1.19 1.05
C ILE A 28 7.15 -2.40 1.97
N PRO A 29 8.32 -3.06 1.95
CA PRO A 29 8.50 -4.28 2.74
C PRO A 29 8.91 -3.97 4.16
N ALA A 30 8.62 -4.92 5.05
CA ALA A 30 9.13 -4.85 6.41
C ALA A 30 10.65 -5.07 6.35
N PRO A 31 11.44 -4.20 6.97
CA PRO A 31 12.89 -4.34 6.94
C PRO A 31 13.39 -5.41 7.89
N THR A 32 12.59 -5.83 8.84
CA THR A 32 12.98 -6.76 9.89
C THR A 32 11.72 -7.40 10.45
N PRO A 33 11.82 -8.59 11.05
CA PRO A 33 10.68 -9.14 11.75
C PRO A 33 10.34 -8.28 12.96
N GLY A 34 9.06 -8.15 13.27
CA GLY A 34 8.65 -7.35 14.41
C GLY A 34 7.15 -7.17 14.45
N ASN A 35 6.72 -6.25 15.30
CA ASN A 35 5.31 -5.94 15.49
C ASN A 35 5.02 -4.52 15.02
N ILE A 36 3.84 -4.32 14.45
CA ILE A 36 3.41 -2.99 14.04
C ILE A 36 2.87 -2.28 15.28
N VAL A 37 3.50 -1.17 15.64
CA VAL A 37 3.08 -0.39 16.81
C VAL A 37 1.91 0.50 16.44
N ARG A 38 2.06 1.25 15.35
CA ARG A 38 0.98 2.14 14.88
C ARG A 38 1.25 2.53 13.43
N LEU A 39 0.18 2.92 12.78
CA LEU A 39 0.26 3.45 11.41
C LEU A 39 0.18 4.96 11.48
N GLU A 40 1.00 5.63 10.67
CA GLU A 40 1.01 7.10 10.62
C GLU A 40 0.28 7.61 9.38
N VAL A 41 -0.15 6.72 8.50
CA VAL A 41 -0.80 7.10 7.25
C VAL A 41 -1.97 6.17 6.99
N GLU A 42 -2.84 6.57 6.07
CA GLU A 42 -3.96 5.72 5.65
C GLU A 42 -4.11 5.81 4.14
N VAL A 43 -4.94 4.92 3.61
CA VAL A 43 -5.19 4.86 2.17
C VAL A 43 -5.66 6.23 1.68
N GLY A 44 -5.05 6.70 0.60
CA GLY A 44 -5.38 7.99 0.02
C GLY A 44 -4.47 9.11 0.43
N ASP A 45 -3.64 8.92 1.45
CA ASP A 45 -2.74 9.97 1.91
C ASP A 45 -1.64 10.21 0.89
N THR A 46 -1.29 11.47 0.72
CA THR A 46 -0.16 11.87 -0.10
C THR A 46 1.10 11.81 0.75
N ILE A 47 2.11 11.13 0.25
CA ILE A 47 3.33 10.84 0.98
C ILE A 47 4.50 11.54 0.29
N THR A 48 5.38 12.13 1.09
CA THR A 48 6.63 12.67 0.57
C THR A 48 7.75 11.67 0.82
N LYS A 49 8.86 11.83 0.10
CA LYS A 49 10.03 11.00 0.32
C LYS A 49 10.50 11.16 1.75
N GLU A 50 10.86 10.04 2.39
CA GLU A 50 11.36 10.00 3.77
C GLU A 50 10.29 10.26 4.83
N GLN A 51 9.04 10.39 4.45
CA GLN A 51 7.97 10.54 5.42
C GLN A 51 7.77 9.23 6.17
N THR A 52 7.53 9.33 7.48
CA THR A 52 7.27 8.14 8.30
C THR A 52 5.91 7.56 7.94
N LEU A 53 5.91 6.27 7.60
CA LEU A 53 4.70 5.57 7.21
C LEU A 53 4.08 4.85 8.39
N LEU A 54 4.92 4.24 9.21
CA LEU A 54 4.46 3.52 10.39
C LEU A 54 5.63 3.35 11.34
N VAL A 55 5.29 2.91 12.55
CA VAL A 55 6.28 2.61 13.57
C VAL A 55 6.15 1.13 13.88
N MET A 56 7.27 0.45 13.94
CA MET A 56 7.28 -0.96 14.33
C MET A 56 8.28 -1.18 15.44
N GLU A 57 8.09 -2.26 16.17
CA GLU A 57 8.96 -2.65 17.25
C GLU A 57 9.65 -3.95 16.87
N ALA A 58 10.97 -3.98 17.01
CA ALA A 58 11.76 -5.17 16.78
C ALA A 58 12.89 -5.16 17.79
N MET A 59 13.13 -6.30 18.41
CA MET A 59 14.24 -6.45 19.37
C MET A 59 14.17 -5.39 20.48
N LYS A 60 12.93 -5.10 20.94
CA LYS A 60 12.66 -4.17 22.04
C LYS A 60 12.98 -2.73 21.71
N MET A 61 13.12 -2.40 20.42
CA MET A 61 13.35 -1.04 19.97
C MET A 61 12.29 -0.67 18.96
N GLU A 62 11.79 0.55 19.07
CA GLU A 62 10.88 1.09 18.07
C GLU A 62 11.67 1.74 16.96
N SER A 63 11.20 1.56 15.75
CA SER A 63 11.81 2.20 14.60
C SER A 63 10.72 2.64 13.63
N GLU A 64 11.04 3.68 12.86
CA GLU A 64 10.11 4.20 11.87
C GLU A 64 10.43 3.60 10.52
N VAL A 65 9.37 3.23 9.80
CA VAL A 65 9.52 2.82 8.40
C VAL A 65 9.16 4.03 7.55
N LYS A 66 10.12 4.49 6.76
CA LYS A 66 9.98 5.72 5.98
C LYS A 66 9.81 5.39 4.52
N SER A 67 9.16 6.29 3.82
CA SER A 67 8.90 6.11 2.41
C SER A 67 10.16 6.35 1.59
N PRO A 68 10.49 5.45 0.65
CA PRO A 68 11.64 5.66 -0.23
C PRO A 68 11.37 6.68 -1.33
N GLN A 69 10.12 7.05 -1.53
CA GLN A 69 9.75 7.96 -2.60
C GLN A 69 8.43 8.65 -2.29
N ALA A 70 8.14 9.71 -3.02
CA ALA A 70 6.85 10.37 -2.93
C ALA A 70 5.79 9.56 -3.65
N GLY A 71 4.55 9.68 -3.22
CA GLY A 71 3.45 8.96 -3.86
C GLY A 71 2.19 9.08 -3.04
N VAL A 72 1.24 8.21 -3.34
CA VAL A 72 -0.04 8.15 -2.65
C VAL A 72 -0.22 6.74 -2.10
N VAL A 73 -0.71 6.62 -0.88
CA VAL A 73 -0.95 5.30 -0.30
C VAL A 73 -2.11 4.64 -1.03
N GLN A 74 -1.80 3.55 -1.73
CA GLN A 74 -2.78 2.82 -2.50
C GLN A 74 -3.49 1.76 -1.66
N ALA A 75 -2.73 1.10 -0.78
CA ALA A 75 -3.27 0.05 0.06
C ALA A 75 -2.41 -0.07 1.32
N VAL A 76 -3.04 -0.46 2.43
CA VAL A 76 -2.34 -0.75 3.67
C VAL A 76 -2.64 -2.20 4.01
N HIS A 77 -1.60 -2.99 4.17
CA HIS A 77 -1.73 -4.44 4.32
C HIS A 77 -1.65 -4.91 5.76
N VAL A 78 -1.32 -4.02 6.68
CA VAL A 78 -1.13 -4.37 8.09
C VAL A 78 -1.87 -3.37 8.96
N LYS A 79 -2.00 -3.71 10.23
CA LYS A 79 -2.59 -2.80 11.19
C LYS A 79 -1.83 -2.93 12.50
N ALA A 80 -2.09 -1.99 13.41
CA ALA A 80 -1.43 -1.99 14.72
C ALA A 80 -1.66 -3.32 15.41
N GLY A 81 -0.61 -3.88 15.96
CA GLY A 81 -0.67 -5.17 16.63
C GLY A 81 -0.30 -6.36 15.77
N ASN A 82 -0.20 -6.18 14.44
CA ASN A 82 0.21 -7.29 13.57
C ASN A 82 1.68 -7.62 13.76
N THR A 83 2.00 -8.89 13.60
CA THR A 83 3.38 -9.38 13.56
C THR A 83 3.74 -9.59 12.08
N VAL A 84 4.93 -9.14 11.70
CA VAL A 84 5.39 -9.26 10.31
C VAL A 84 6.77 -9.88 10.28
N GLN A 85 7.12 -10.41 9.09
CA GLN A 85 8.44 -10.95 8.81
C GLN A 85 9.14 -10.06 7.81
N THR A 86 10.45 -10.17 7.73
CA THR A 86 11.23 -9.44 6.73
C THR A 86 10.65 -9.69 5.35
N GLY A 87 10.41 -8.63 4.60
CA GLY A 87 9.89 -8.74 3.25
C GLY A 87 8.38 -8.72 3.13
N ASP A 88 7.66 -8.85 4.25
CA ASP A 88 6.21 -8.75 4.20
C ASP A 88 5.80 -7.35 3.73
N ALA A 89 4.83 -7.29 2.82
CA ALA A 89 4.35 -6.00 2.33
C ALA A 89 3.60 -5.29 3.45
N LEU A 90 4.02 -4.08 3.77
CA LEU A 90 3.38 -3.27 4.79
C LEU A 90 2.29 -2.41 4.18
N LEU A 91 2.62 -1.76 3.09
CA LEU A 91 1.66 -0.97 2.34
C LEU A 91 2.15 -0.83 0.92
N THR A 92 1.28 -0.32 0.05
CA THR A 92 1.59 -0.13 -1.35
C THR A 92 1.43 1.34 -1.68
N LEU A 93 2.44 1.91 -2.32
CA LEU A 93 2.42 3.29 -2.79
C LEU A 93 2.31 3.29 -4.30
N ARG A 94 1.62 4.28 -4.83
CA ARG A 94 1.67 4.55 -6.27
C ARG A 94 2.29 5.92 -6.47
N GLY A 95 3.11 6.02 -7.48
CA GLY A 95 3.85 7.23 -7.74
C GLY A 95 3.14 8.21 -8.60
#